data_b85be3d0b005f87b82de4296a1df8e21
#
_entry.id   b85be3d0b005f87b82de4296a1df8e21
#
_cell.length_a   1.000
_cell.length_b   1.000
_cell.length_c   1.000
_cell.angle_alpha   90.00
_cell.angle_beta   90.00
_cell.angle_gamma   90.00
#
_symmetry.space_group_name_H-M   'P 1'
#
loop_
_entity.id
_entity.type
_entity.pdbx_description
1 polymer ?
#
loop_
_entity_poly.entity_id
_entity_poly.type
_entity_poly.pdbx_seq_one_letter_code
_entity_poly.pdbx_strand_id
1 'polypeptide(L)'
;RIIAKAPGIQIASTRITRPLLLVLLAIVAPLALLRASELPRLPSDLDPRAQTYAEQQKLPYLAEPYVSNAPEDLGDGLPVGALTGAGTEKAIKALLNDDKAGKYSTLDSILLWKDGRLIFEMYNRRGRVDGPHYAMSITKTLTSITLARAIQRGLLKVNDLDKPVISFMPGIDRSKIRPGVETITLRDVLSMKSGLRFPDRNFSRTLGAEYQRQKFFQA
;
A
#
# COMPACT_ATOMS: atom_id res chain seq x y z
N ARG A 1 -10.90 0.60 -51.19
CA ARG A 1 -11.31 1.71 -50.27
C ARG A 1 -12.53 2.39 -50.90
N ILE A 2 -13.73 2.11 -50.33
CA ILE A 2 -14.97 2.78 -50.73
C ILE A 2 -15.26 3.76 -49.59
N ILE A 3 -15.21 5.06 -49.91
CA ILE A 3 -15.61 6.12 -48.99
C ILE A 3 -17.11 6.35 -49.22
N ALA A 4 -17.95 5.92 -48.27
CA ALA A 4 -19.36 6.28 -48.30
C ALA A 4 -19.53 7.71 -47.75
N LYS A 5 -20.07 8.55 -48.58
CA LYS A 5 -20.40 9.96 -48.28
C LYS A 5 -21.73 9.99 -47.52
N ALA A 6 -21.71 10.38 -46.27
CA ALA A 6 -22.92 10.55 -45.47
C ALA A 6 -23.74 11.78 -45.95
N PRO A 7 -25.08 11.72 -45.97
CA PRO A 7 -25.93 12.82 -46.39
C PRO A 7 -25.87 13.99 -45.35
N GLY A 8 -25.85 15.18 -45.86
CA GLY A 8 -25.74 16.43 -45.08
C GLY A 8 -26.96 16.66 -44.20
N ILE A 9 -26.69 16.83 -42.91
CA ILE A 9 -27.67 17.31 -41.94
C ILE A 9 -27.75 18.84 -42.09
N GLN A 10 -28.87 19.32 -42.60
CA GLN A 10 -29.19 20.76 -42.54
C GLN A 10 -29.56 21.08 -41.08
N ILE A 11 -28.66 21.85 -40.41
CA ILE A 11 -28.94 22.40 -39.10
C ILE A 11 -29.83 23.64 -39.32
N ALA A 12 -31.12 23.53 -38.94
CA ALA A 12 -32.00 24.67 -38.88
C ALA A 12 -31.45 25.69 -37.84
N SER A 13 -31.17 26.89 -38.29
CA SER A 13 -30.74 28.00 -37.46
C SER A 13 -31.92 28.47 -36.57
N THR A 14 -32.09 27.83 -35.43
CA THR A 14 -32.98 28.33 -34.37
C THR A 14 -32.24 29.40 -33.60
N ARG A 15 -32.70 30.65 -33.66
CA ARG A 15 -32.18 31.73 -32.83
C ARG A 15 -32.43 31.38 -31.36
N ILE A 16 -31.36 31.02 -30.67
CA ILE A 16 -31.39 30.83 -29.22
C ILE A 16 -31.50 32.19 -28.56
N THR A 17 -32.63 32.45 -27.92
CA THR A 17 -32.85 33.71 -27.19
C THR A 17 -31.91 33.83 -25.99
N ARG A 18 -31.38 35.01 -25.71
CA ARG A 18 -30.41 35.31 -24.63
C ARG A 18 -30.75 34.69 -23.24
N PRO A 19 -32.02 34.61 -22.79
CA PRO A 19 -32.32 34.03 -21.47
C PRO A 19 -32.05 32.53 -21.40
N LEU A 20 -32.18 31.77 -22.52
CA LEU A 20 -31.90 30.30 -22.51
C LEU A 20 -30.41 29.99 -22.39
N LEU A 21 -29.58 30.88 -22.94
CA LEU A 21 -28.12 30.71 -22.81
C LEU A 21 -27.61 30.95 -21.37
N LEU A 22 -28.23 31.91 -20.65
CA LEU A 22 -27.90 32.15 -19.22
C LEU A 22 -28.35 31.03 -18.30
N VAL A 23 -29.48 30.38 -18.59
CA VAL A 23 -29.96 29.23 -17.81
C VAL A 23 -29.09 27.99 -18.06
N LEU A 24 -28.63 27.76 -19.30
CA LEU A 24 -27.69 26.67 -19.61
C LEU A 24 -26.32 26.89 -18.95
N LEU A 25 -25.81 28.12 -18.93
CA LEU A 25 -24.56 28.48 -18.26
C LEU A 25 -24.69 28.32 -16.72
N ALA A 26 -25.85 28.63 -16.12
CA ALA A 26 -26.08 28.47 -14.69
C ALA A 26 -26.23 27.00 -14.26
N ILE A 27 -26.66 26.11 -15.16
CA ILE A 27 -26.76 24.65 -14.88
C ILE A 27 -25.43 23.94 -15.12
N VAL A 28 -24.61 24.41 -16.06
CA VAL A 28 -23.30 23.79 -16.37
C VAL A 28 -22.22 24.26 -15.40
N ALA A 29 -22.28 25.50 -14.89
CA ALA A 29 -21.29 26.01 -13.96
C ALA A 29 -21.18 25.23 -12.62
N PRO A 30 -22.28 24.77 -11.98
CA PRO A 30 -22.14 23.95 -10.77
C PRO A 30 -21.70 22.49 -11.05
N LEU A 31 -21.90 21.95 -12.27
CA LEU A 31 -21.37 20.61 -12.62
C LEU A 31 -19.86 20.62 -12.89
N ALA A 32 -19.30 21.74 -13.33
CA ALA A 32 -17.85 21.88 -13.55
C ALA A 32 -17.05 22.08 -12.25
N LEU A 33 -17.74 22.26 -11.13
CA LEU A 33 -17.16 22.42 -9.78
C LEU A 33 -17.21 21.15 -8.91
N LEU A 34 -17.58 19.99 -9.47
CA LEU A 34 -17.19 18.71 -8.89
C LEU A 34 -15.67 18.57 -9.08
N ARG A 35 -14.92 19.26 -8.21
CA ARG A 35 -13.48 19.01 -8.06
C ARG A 35 -13.32 17.52 -7.88
N ALA A 36 -12.58 16.88 -8.80
CA ALA A 36 -11.98 15.59 -8.48
C ALA A 36 -11.29 15.79 -7.12
N SER A 37 -11.62 14.95 -6.15
CA SER A 37 -10.99 15.02 -4.82
C SER A 37 -9.48 14.95 -5.06
N GLU A 38 -8.75 15.93 -4.51
CA GLU A 38 -7.29 15.92 -4.63
C GLU A 38 -6.74 14.65 -3.97
N LEU A 39 -5.70 14.08 -4.57
CA LEU A 39 -5.02 12.90 -4.04
C LEU A 39 -4.54 13.20 -2.61
N PRO A 40 -5.00 12.47 -1.60
CA PRO A 40 -4.72 12.79 -0.21
C PRO A 40 -3.25 12.55 0.13
N ARG A 41 -2.59 13.58 0.64
CA ARG A 41 -1.19 13.56 1.06
C ARG A 41 -1.07 13.80 2.56
N LEU A 42 0.08 13.43 3.11
CA LEU A 42 0.44 13.84 4.47
C LEU A 42 0.50 15.38 4.55
N PRO A 43 0.21 15.96 5.73
CA PRO A 43 0.54 17.34 6.02
C PRO A 43 2.00 17.65 5.66
N SER A 44 2.25 18.82 5.05
CA SER A 44 3.56 19.19 4.51
C SER A 44 4.67 19.35 5.56
N ASP A 45 4.29 19.49 6.83
CA ASP A 45 5.18 19.57 7.99
C ASP A 45 5.60 18.20 8.53
N LEU A 46 5.04 17.11 7.99
CA LEU A 46 5.37 15.75 8.41
C LEU A 46 6.34 15.08 7.41
N ASP A 47 7.46 14.56 7.93
CA ASP A 47 8.34 13.69 7.15
C ASP A 47 7.78 12.26 7.12
N PRO A 48 7.44 11.71 5.93
CA PRO A 48 6.96 10.35 5.80
C PRO A 48 7.90 9.30 6.40
N ARG A 49 9.21 9.54 6.35
CA ARG A 49 10.24 8.61 6.83
C ARG A 49 10.38 8.59 8.34
N ALA A 50 9.95 9.65 9.01
CA ALA A 50 10.03 9.79 10.46
C ALA A 50 8.76 9.36 11.19
N GLN A 51 7.68 8.99 10.47
CA GLN A 51 6.40 8.62 11.07
C GLN A 51 6.48 7.29 11.82
N THR A 52 6.38 7.34 13.13
CA THR A 52 6.16 6.17 13.99
C THR A 52 4.71 5.69 13.90
N TYR A 53 4.44 4.45 14.34
CA TYR A 53 3.07 3.95 14.43
C TYR A 53 2.17 4.84 15.29
N ALA A 54 2.69 5.38 16.40
CA ALA A 54 1.94 6.25 17.29
C ALA A 54 1.57 7.58 16.64
N GLU A 55 2.42 8.12 15.78
CA GLU A 55 2.16 9.35 15.02
C GLU A 55 1.16 9.10 13.91
N GLN A 56 1.27 7.98 13.18
CA GLN A 56 0.28 7.58 12.18
C GLN A 56 -1.14 7.47 12.78
N GLN A 57 -1.26 7.01 14.03
CA GLN A 57 -2.54 6.91 14.72
C GLN A 57 -3.15 8.27 15.05
N LYS A 58 -2.38 9.36 15.04
CA LYS A 58 -2.85 10.73 15.28
C LYS A 58 -3.31 11.45 14.02
N LEU A 59 -3.03 10.91 12.83
CA LEU A 59 -3.49 11.51 11.57
C LEU A 59 -5.02 11.63 11.57
N PRO A 60 -5.55 12.79 11.16
CA PRO A 60 -6.99 12.97 11.04
C PRO A 60 -7.57 12.06 9.97
N TYR A 61 -8.80 11.64 10.16
CA TYR A 61 -9.54 10.93 9.12
C TYR A 61 -9.82 11.86 7.94
N LEU A 62 -9.78 11.30 6.73
CA LEU A 62 -10.32 11.99 5.55
C LEU A 62 -11.82 12.22 5.77
N ALA A 63 -12.31 13.40 5.40
CA ALA A 63 -13.72 13.71 5.44
C ALA A 63 -14.54 12.80 4.51
N GLU A 64 -13.98 12.53 3.33
CA GLU A 64 -14.55 11.61 2.34
C GLU A 64 -13.44 10.72 1.79
N PRO A 65 -13.74 9.45 1.43
CA PRO A 65 -12.79 8.59 0.75
C PRO A 65 -12.38 9.15 -0.62
N TYR A 66 -11.10 9.11 -0.91
CA TYR A 66 -10.60 9.31 -2.28
C TYR A 66 -10.69 7.99 -3.04
N VAL A 67 -11.22 8.00 -4.25
CA VAL A 67 -11.35 6.82 -5.11
C VAL A 67 -10.96 7.18 -6.54
N SER A 68 -10.00 6.45 -7.11
CA SER A 68 -9.59 6.61 -8.50
C SER A 68 -9.62 5.27 -9.24
N ASN A 69 -10.37 5.23 -10.35
CA ASN A 69 -10.38 4.13 -11.31
C ASN A 69 -9.27 4.27 -12.37
N ALA A 70 -8.53 5.36 -12.35
CA ALA A 70 -7.39 5.64 -13.21
C ALA A 70 -6.38 6.44 -12.37
N PRO A 71 -5.53 5.75 -11.60
CA PRO A 71 -4.53 6.37 -10.74
C PRO A 71 -3.64 7.34 -11.53
N GLU A 72 -3.24 8.41 -10.88
CA GLU A 72 -2.32 9.39 -11.43
C GLU A 72 -0.88 8.84 -11.47
N ASP A 73 -0.14 9.13 -12.54
CA ASP A 73 1.29 8.84 -12.61
C ASP A 73 2.06 9.88 -11.78
N LEU A 74 2.58 9.45 -10.65
CA LEU A 74 3.31 10.31 -9.71
C LEU A 74 4.82 10.38 -10.01
N GLY A 75 5.30 9.71 -11.08
CA GLY A 75 6.73 9.62 -11.37
C GLY A 75 7.52 8.80 -10.36
N ASP A 76 6.86 7.97 -9.56
CA ASP A 76 7.46 7.10 -8.52
C ASP A 76 7.98 5.77 -9.08
N GLY A 77 7.86 5.55 -10.38
CA GLY A 77 8.27 4.34 -11.08
C GLY A 77 7.21 3.23 -11.07
N LEU A 78 6.01 3.48 -10.55
CA LEU A 78 4.89 2.57 -10.64
C LEU A 78 4.07 2.85 -11.91
N PRO A 79 4.08 1.97 -12.93
CA PRO A 79 3.24 2.15 -14.09
C PRO A 79 1.76 2.19 -13.70
N VAL A 80 1.01 3.12 -14.25
CA VAL A 80 -0.42 3.28 -14.00
C VAL A 80 -1.26 2.86 -15.19
N GLY A 81 -2.52 2.56 -14.94
CA GLY A 81 -3.51 2.19 -15.95
C GLY A 81 -4.91 2.53 -15.47
N ALA A 82 -5.93 2.10 -16.19
CA ALA A 82 -7.31 2.29 -15.80
C ALA A 82 -7.98 0.96 -15.45
N LEU A 83 -8.85 0.99 -14.45
CA LEU A 83 -9.72 -0.12 -14.12
C LEU A 83 -10.70 -0.35 -15.28
N THR A 84 -10.64 -1.52 -15.88
CA THR A 84 -11.50 -1.94 -16.98
C THR A 84 -12.08 -3.32 -16.70
N GLY A 85 -13.29 -3.55 -17.22
CA GLY A 85 -13.98 -4.82 -17.09
C GLY A 85 -15.09 -4.82 -16.04
N ALA A 86 -16.32 -5.03 -16.49
CA ALA A 86 -17.53 -4.96 -15.68
C ALA A 86 -17.51 -5.86 -14.43
N GLY A 87 -16.85 -7.01 -14.50
CA GLY A 87 -16.69 -7.92 -13.34
C GLY A 87 -15.81 -7.32 -12.25
N THR A 88 -14.69 -6.72 -12.62
CA THR A 88 -13.77 -6.08 -11.69
C THR A 88 -14.42 -4.85 -11.06
N GLU A 89 -15.06 -4.01 -11.86
CA GLU A 89 -15.80 -2.84 -11.36
C GLU A 89 -16.90 -3.22 -10.37
N LYS A 90 -17.66 -4.29 -10.67
CA LYS A 90 -18.69 -4.82 -9.76
C LYS A 90 -18.10 -5.26 -8.43
N ALA A 91 -16.97 -5.97 -8.44
CA ALA A 91 -16.30 -6.43 -7.22
C ALA A 91 -15.80 -5.25 -6.38
N ILE A 92 -15.20 -4.24 -7.00
CA ILE A 92 -14.75 -3.02 -6.30
C ILE A 92 -15.94 -2.26 -5.72
N LYS A 93 -17.03 -2.08 -6.46
CA LYS A 93 -18.25 -1.44 -5.94
C LYS A 93 -18.82 -2.19 -4.73
N ALA A 94 -18.82 -3.52 -4.76
CA ALA A 94 -19.25 -4.33 -3.64
C ALA A 94 -18.35 -4.11 -2.40
N LEU A 95 -17.04 -4.10 -2.59
CA LEU A 95 -16.05 -3.85 -1.54
C LEU A 95 -16.23 -2.45 -0.90
N LEU A 96 -16.42 -1.41 -1.72
CA LEU A 96 -16.66 -0.05 -1.23
C LEU A 96 -17.99 0.07 -0.46
N ASN A 97 -19.03 -0.63 -0.89
CA ASN A 97 -20.31 -0.68 -0.17
C ASN A 97 -20.15 -1.40 1.17
N ASP A 98 -19.38 -2.48 1.21
CA ASP A 98 -19.07 -3.21 2.44
C ASP A 98 -18.27 -2.36 3.43
N ASP A 99 -17.31 -1.56 2.94
CA ASP A 99 -16.55 -0.62 3.78
C ASP A 99 -17.47 0.48 4.35
N LYS A 100 -18.33 1.08 3.51
CA LYS A 100 -19.35 2.05 3.96
C LYS A 100 -20.32 1.46 5.00
N ALA A 101 -20.64 0.18 4.87
CA ALA A 101 -21.47 -0.54 5.85
C ALA A 101 -20.71 -0.91 7.13
N GLY A 102 -19.44 -0.53 7.25
CA GLY A 102 -18.62 -0.75 8.45
C GLY A 102 -18.07 -2.17 8.59
N LYS A 103 -18.11 -3.00 7.53
CA LYS A 103 -17.53 -4.36 7.58
C LYS A 103 -16.00 -4.35 7.77
N TYR A 104 -15.32 -3.30 7.32
CA TYR A 104 -13.87 -3.16 7.38
C TYR A 104 -13.49 -1.94 8.22
N SER A 105 -13.58 -2.07 9.54
CA SER A 105 -13.41 -0.95 10.49
C SER A 105 -12.01 -0.30 10.49
N THR A 106 -11.03 -0.88 9.82
CA THR A 106 -9.63 -0.42 9.84
C THR A 106 -9.03 -0.25 8.44
N LEU A 107 -9.84 -0.18 7.40
CA LEU A 107 -9.37 -0.07 6.04
C LEU A 107 -8.95 1.37 5.73
N ASP A 108 -7.65 1.61 5.58
CA ASP A 108 -7.08 2.93 5.26
C ASP A 108 -6.82 3.12 3.77
N SER A 109 -6.49 2.04 3.04
CA SER A 109 -6.25 2.10 1.59
C SER A 109 -6.53 0.78 0.90
N ILE A 110 -6.86 0.86 -0.39
CA ILE A 110 -6.93 -0.27 -1.31
C ILE A 110 -6.18 0.12 -2.59
N LEU A 111 -5.23 -0.72 -2.99
CA LEU A 111 -4.55 -0.59 -4.27
C LEU A 111 -4.74 -1.89 -5.05
N LEU A 112 -5.12 -1.78 -6.32
CA LEU A 112 -5.25 -2.93 -7.20
C LEU A 112 -4.18 -2.88 -8.29
N TRP A 113 -3.31 -3.88 -8.24
CA TRP A 113 -2.27 -4.09 -9.24
C TRP A 113 -2.68 -5.22 -10.19
N LYS A 114 -2.66 -4.94 -11.49
CA LYS A 114 -2.97 -5.92 -12.52
C LYS A 114 -2.14 -5.69 -13.77
N ASP A 115 -1.63 -6.75 -14.36
CA ASP A 115 -0.84 -6.73 -15.61
C ASP A 115 0.31 -5.72 -15.59
N GLY A 116 1.01 -5.63 -14.43
CA GLY A 116 2.14 -4.74 -14.24
C GLY A 116 1.77 -3.26 -14.07
N ARG A 117 0.54 -2.92 -13.77
CA ARG A 117 0.04 -1.55 -13.60
C ARG A 117 -0.82 -1.40 -12.36
N LEU A 118 -0.74 -0.25 -11.71
CA LEU A 118 -1.70 0.18 -10.71
C LEU A 118 -2.95 0.70 -11.45
N ILE A 119 -4.09 0.01 -11.31
CA ILE A 119 -5.30 0.31 -12.09
C ILE A 119 -6.44 0.86 -11.23
N PHE A 120 -6.28 0.84 -9.92
CA PHE A 120 -7.25 1.37 -8.96
C PHE A 120 -6.54 1.74 -7.66
N GLU A 121 -6.94 2.84 -7.08
CA GLU A 121 -6.53 3.23 -5.73
C GLU A 121 -7.66 3.89 -4.97
N MET A 122 -7.70 3.63 -3.68
CA MET A 122 -8.60 4.26 -2.73
C MET A 122 -7.82 4.58 -1.45
N TYR A 123 -8.09 5.75 -0.90
CA TYR A 123 -7.63 6.14 0.43
C TYR A 123 -8.82 6.54 1.28
N ASN A 124 -8.85 6.04 2.49
CA ASN A 124 -9.91 6.28 3.47
C ASN A 124 -9.27 6.53 4.84
N ARG A 125 -10.01 7.08 5.76
CA ARG A 125 -9.57 7.30 7.14
C ARG A 125 -8.21 7.99 7.20
N ARG A 126 -7.16 7.28 7.64
CA ARG A 126 -5.78 7.79 7.73
C ARG A 126 -4.96 7.54 6.48
N GLY A 127 -5.52 6.88 5.49
CA GLY A 127 -4.82 6.57 4.23
C GLY A 127 -4.36 7.83 3.50
N ARG A 128 -3.09 7.85 3.10
CA ARG A 128 -2.46 8.90 2.30
C ARG A 128 -1.54 8.25 1.27
N VAL A 129 -1.42 8.85 0.09
CA VAL A 129 -0.59 8.29 -0.98
C VAL A 129 0.88 8.19 -0.60
N ASP A 130 1.36 9.15 0.17
CA ASP A 130 2.74 9.25 0.68
C ASP A 130 2.85 8.88 2.16
N GLY A 131 1.76 8.42 2.78
CA GLY A 131 1.74 7.99 4.16
C GLY A 131 2.34 6.60 4.34
N PRO A 132 3.36 6.41 5.23
CA PRO A 132 3.85 5.09 5.55
C PRO A 132 2.75 4.28 6.24
N HIS A 133 2.65 3.00 5.92
CA HIS A 133 1.70 2.10 6.57
C HIS A 133 2.44 1.08 7.43
N TYR A 134 1.95 0.85 8.64
CA TYR A 134 2.56 -0.13 9.54
C TYR A 134 2.28 -1.55 9.05
N ALA A 135 3.24 -2.11 8.34
CA ALA A 135 3.07 -3.36 7.60
C ALA A 135 3.02 -4.63 8.47
N MET A 136 3.32 -4.53 9.78
CA MET A 136 3.32 -5.68 10.70
C MET A 136 4.02 -6.91 10.10
N SER A 137 3.34 -8.06 10.03
CA SER A 137 3.91 -9.31 9.51
C SER A 137 4.17 -9.33 8.00
N ILE A 138 3.63 -8.40 7.22
CA ILE A 138 3.99 -8.24 5.80
C ILE A 138 5.49 -7.97 5.65
N THR A 139 6.12 -7.34 6.65
CA THR A 139 7.58 -7.16 6.74
C THR A 139 8.36 -8.45 6.56
N LYS A 140 7.83 -9.60 6.99
CA LYS A 140 8.46 -10.92 6.81
C LYS A 140 8.57 -11.31 5.34
N THR A 141 7.59 -10.95 4.53
CA THR A 141 7.63 -11.15 3.07
C THR A 141 8.77 -10.31 2.45
N LEU A 142 8.91 -9.05 2.87
CA LEU A 142 10.02 -8.20 2.41
C LEU A 142 11.37 -8.77 2.83
N THR A 143 11.48 -9.32 4.04
CA THR A 143 12.69 -10.03 4.50
C THR A 143 13.02 -11.21 3.60
N SER A 144 12.03 -12.03 3.25
CA SER A 144 12.23 -13.18 2.36
C SER A 144 12.65 -12.76 0.94
N ILE A 145 12.05 -11.70 0.40
CA ILE A 145 12.43 -11.13 -0.90
C ILE A 145 13.87 -10.60 -0.87
N THR A 146 14.25 -9.90 0.20
CA THR A 146 15.61 -9.38 0.39
C THR A 146 16.63 -10.52 0.42
N LEU A 147 16.32 -11.62 1.12
CA LEU A 147 17.17 -12.80 1.16
C LEU A 147 17.29 -13.48 -0.21
N ALA A 148 16.17 -13.64 -0.92
CA ALA A 148 16.17 -14.16 -2.28
C ALA A 148 17.04 -13.29 -3.22
N ARG A 149 16.97 -11.97 -3.06
CA ARG A 149 17.84 -11.05 -3.81
C ARG A 149 19.33 -11.21 -3.45
N ALA A 150 19.64 -11.44 -2.19
CA ALA A 150 21.02 -11.73 -1.76
C ALA A 150 21.55 -13.02 -2.42
N ILE A 151 20.71 -14.06 -2.48
CA ILE A 151 21.06 -15.31 -3.19
C ILE A 151 21.24 -15.05 -4.69
N GLN A 152 20.35 -14.32 -5.33
CA GLN A 152 20.45 -13.98 -6.74
C GLN A 152 21.73 -13.19 -7.07
N ARG A 153 22.18 -12.36 -6.15
CA ARG A 153 23.43 -11.58 -6.28
C ARG A 153 24.69 -12.36 -5.89
N GLY A 154 24.58 -13.62 -5.51
CA GLY A 154 25.71 -14.46 -5.10
C GLY A 154 26.28 -14.13 -3.72
N LEU A 155 25.61 -13.28 -2.92
CA LEU A 155 26.03 -12.96 -1.55
C LEU A 155 25.72 -14.11 -0.58
N LEU A 156 24.75 -14.93 -0.92
CA LEU A 156 24.36 -16.17 -0.22
C LEU A 156 24.11 -17.26 -1.26
N LYS A 157 24.21 -18.51 -0.81
CA LYS A 157 23.82 -19.69 -1.60
C LYS A 157 22.56 -20.30 -1.02
N VAL A 158 21.81 -21.07 -1.81
CA VAL A 158 20.61 -21.77 -1.33
C VAL A 158 20.95 -22.70 -0.17
N ASN A 159 22.10 -23.39 -0.21
CA ASN A 159 22.57 -24.26 0.87
C ASN A 159 22.92 -23.51 2.16
N ASP A 160 23.09 -22.20 2.12
CA ASP A 160 23.31 -21.40 3.34
C ASP A 160 22.05 -21.29 4.18
N LEU A 161 20.87 -21.59 3.63
CA LEU A 161 19.63 -21.66 4.40
C LEU A 161 19.66 -22.74 5.48
N ASP A 162 20.47 -23.78 5.30
CA ASP A 162 20.60 -24.90 6.25
C ASP A 162 21.75 -24.72 7.25
N LYS A 163 22.43 -23.57 7.20
CA LYS A 163 23.44 -23.18 8.18
C LYS A 163 22.80 -22.55 9.43
N PRO A 164 23.41 -22.68 10.59
CA PRO A 164 22.96 -22.01 11.79
C PRO A 164 22.83 -20.49 11.58
N VAL A 165 21.70 -19.91 11.99
CA VAL A 165 21.42 -18.47 11.82
C VAL A 165 22.47 -17.60 12.50
N ILE A 166 23.03 -18.06 13.63
CA ILE A 166 24.08 -17.36 14.37
C ILE A 166 25.40 -17.26 13.60
N SER A 167 25.61 -18.08 12.55
CA SER A 167 26.82 -18.00 11.70
C SER A 167 26.82 -16.73 10.83
N PHE A 168 25.65 -16.12 10.61
CA PHE A 168 25.46 -14.87 9.89
C PHE A 168 25.48 -13.63 10.79
N MET A 169 25.75 -13.81 12.10
CA MET A 169 25.71 -12.75 13.12
C MET A 169 27.11 -12.54 13.72
N PRO A 170 28.00 -11.79 13.05
CA PRO A 170 29.40 -11.67 13.49
C PRO A 170 29.59 -10.98 14.83
N GLY A 171 28.59 -10.22 15.29
CA GLY A 171 28.67 -9.49 16.58
C GLY A 171 28.07 -10.22 17.78
N ILE A 172 27.65 -11.49 17.61
CA ILE A 172 27.03 -12.22 18.71
C ILE A 172 28.06 -12.79 19.69
N ASP A 173 27.86 -12.60 20.98
CA ASP A 173 28.68 -13.22 22.02
C ASP A 173 28.26 -14.68 22.19
N ARG A 174 29.07 -15.57 21.61
CA ARG A 174 28.78 -17.01 21.60
C ARG A 174 28.79 -17.67 22.99
N SER A 175 29.47 -17.05 23.98
CA SER A 175 29.51 -17.58 25.34
C SER A 175 28.17 -17.44 26.08
N LYS A 176 27.29 -16.55 25.57
CA LYS A 176 25.97 -16.27 26.13
C LYS A 176 24.82 -16.97 25.39
N ILE A 177 25.13 -17.77 24.37
CA ILE A 177 24.12 -18.47 23.60
C ILE A 177 23.63 -19.68 24.40
N ARG A 178 22.31 -19.82 24.53
CA ARG A 178 21.71 -20.99 25.22
C ARG A 178 21.90 -22.27 24.39
N PRO A 179 22.06 -23.41 25.02
CA PRO A 179 22.14 -24.71 24.35
C PRO A 179 20.95 -24.90 23.39
N GLY A 180 21.22 -25.39 22.18
CA GLY A 180 20.24 -25.62 21.13
C GLY A 180 20.04 -24.46 20.16
N VAL A 181 20.41 -23.23 20.53
CA VAL A 181 20.30 -22.05 19.60
C VAL A 181 21.29 -22.19 18.44
N GLU A 182 22.44 -22.81 18.67
CA GLU A 182 23.48 -23.08 17.69
C GLU A 182 23.02 -24.02 16.56
N THR A 183 21.93 -24.76 16.75
CA THR A 183 21.36 -25.67 15.75
C THR A 183 20.25 -25.04 14.92
N ILE A 184 19.72 -23.89 15.33
CA ILE A 184 18.63 -23.21 14.62
C ILE A 184 19.14 -22.70 13.29
N THR A 185 18.59 -23.20 12.19
CA THR A 185 19.00 -22.82 10.84
C THR A 185 18.32 -21.53 10.39
N LEU A 186 18.89 -20.88 9.38
CA LEU A 186 18.25 -19.75 8.71
C LEU A 186 16.88 -20.16 8.12
N ARG A 187 16.76 -21.41 7.63
CA ARG A 187 15.50 -21.99 7.15
C ARG A 187 14.45 -22.07 8.25
N ASP A 188 14.84 -22.49 9.46
CA ASP A 188 13.89 -22.57 10.60
C ASP A 188 13.35 -21.19 10.96
N VAL A 189 14.22 -20.18 10.99
CA VAL A 189 13.79 -18.80 11.27
C VAL A 189 12.84 -18.27 10.19
N LEU A 190 13.16 -18.47 8.91
CA LEU A 190 12.30 -18.06 7.79
C LEU A 190 10.95 -18.79 7.79
N SER A 191 10.93 -20.03 8.26
CA SER A 191 9.71 -20.85 8.34
C SER A 191 8.94 -20.64 9.64
N MET A 192 9.36 -19.71 10.52
CA MET A 192 8.78 -19.47 11.85
C MET A 192 8.83 -20.71 12.77
N LYS A 193 9.84 -21.58 12.60
CA LYS A 193 10.03 -22.85 13.32
C LYS A 193 11.25 -22.85 14.24
N SER A 194 11.76 -21.67 14.60
CA SER A 194 12.98 -21.55 15.42
C SER A 194 12.88 -22.20 16.79
N GLY A 195 11.68 -22.44 17.32
CA GLY A 195 11.48 -22.98 18.68
C GLY A 195 11.81 -22.00 19.81
N LEU A 196 12.29 -20.80 19.48
CA LEU A 196 12.59 -19.77 20.48
C LEU A 196 11.31 -19.33 21.18
N ARG A 197 11.33 -19.31 22.52
CA ARG A 197 10.22 -18.85 23.34
C ARG A 197 10.45 -17.42 23.76
N PHE A 198 9.46 -16.57 23.55
CA PHE A 198 9.45 -15.23 24.09
C PHE A 198 8.93 -15.26 25.53
N PRO A 199 9.66 -14.73 26.50
CA PRO A 199 9.27 -14.78 27.91
C PRO A 199 8.02 -13.96 28.21
N ASP A 200 7.66 -12.96 27.38
CA ASP A 200 6.52 -12.08 27.63
C ASP A 200 5.80 -11.73 26.33
N ARG A 201 4.46 -11.79 26.34
CA ARG A 201 3.60 -11.32 25.23
C ARG A 201 3.68 -9.81 25.03
N ASN A 202 4.11 -9.03 26.01
CA ASN A 202 4.30 -7.58 25.95
C ASN A 202 5.71 -7.17 25.50
N PHE A 203 6.56 -8.12 25.17
CA PHE A 203 7.95 -7.93 24.79
C PHE A 203 8.16 -6.86 23.70
N SER A 204 7.25 -6.75 22.75
CA SER A 204 7.35 -5.78 21.64
C SER A 204 7.02 -4.34 22.04
N ARG A 205 6.37 -4.12 23.18
CA ARG A 205 5.94 -2.78 23.61
C ARG A 205 6.95 -2.04 24.49
N THR A 206 7.82 -2.79 25.19
CA THR A 206 8.66 -2.24 26.25
C THR A 206 10.11 -2.04 25.83
N LEU A 207 10.55 -2.57 24.70
CA LEU A 207 11.96 -2.69 24.38
C LEU A 207 12.30 -2.05 23.03
N GLY A 208 13.20 -1.06 23.05
CA GLY A 208 13.79 -0.49 21.85
C GLY A 208 14.55 -1.54 21.01
N ALA A 209 14.77 -1.26 19.73
CA ALA A 209 15.33 -2.19 18.74
C ALA A 209 16.71 -2.78 19.16
N GLU A 210 17.48 -2.06 19.97
CA GLU A 210 18.80 -2.49 20.46
C GLU A 210 18.66 -3.61 21.50
N TYR A 211 17.72 -3.48 22.42
CA TYR A 211 17.45 -4.49 23.45
C TYR A 211 16.87 -5.77 22.82
N GLN A 212 16.07 -5.67 21.77
CA GLN A 212 15.53 -6.82 21.05
C GLN A 212 16.64 -7.64 20.39
N ARG A 213 17.67 -7.01 19.83
CA ARG A 213 18.81 -7.70 19.23
C ARG A 213 19.64 -8.45 20.29
N GLN A 214 19.95 -7.81 21.39
CA GLN A 214 20.83 -8.42 22.42
C GLN A 214 20.12 -9.48 23.24
N LYS A 215 18.90 -9.24 23.71
CA LYS A 215 18.18 -10.21 24.55
C LYS A 215 17.58 -11.39 23.78
N PHE A 216 17.25 -11.22 22.50
CA PHE A 216 16.65 -12.30 21.70
C PHE A 216 17.57 -13.53 21.56
N PHE A 217 18.88 -13.30 21.47
CA PHE A 217 19.88 -14.37 21.33
C PHE A 217 20.63 -14.69 22.62
N GLN A 218 20.55 -13.86 23.64
CA GLN A 218 21.30 -13.96 24.89
C GLN A 218 20.42 -14.28 26.10
N ALA A 219 19.12 -14.26 25.98
CA ALA A 219 18.14 -14.61 27.02
C ALA A 219 17.58 -16.01 26.75
#